data_9c52f902a153d655341dbc8d44f5c180
#
_entry.id   9c52f902a153d655341dbc8d44f5c180
#
_cell.length_a   1.000
_cell.length_b   1.000
_cell.length_c   1.000
_cell.angle_alpha   90.00
_cell.angle_beta   90.00
_cell.angle_gamma   90.00
#
_symmetry.space_group_name_H-M   'P 1'
#
loop_
_entity.id
_entity.type
_entity.pdbx_description
1 polymer ?
#
loop_
_entity_poly.entity_id
_entity_poly.type
_entity_poly.pdbx_seq_one_letter_code
_entity_poly.pdbx_strand_id
1 'polypeptide(L)'
;KKSTMVSDMSEFSIRGDIADIYTLGENPVRVELWGDEVVDIRYFNNETQKSIEKTKEVKIYPIYKFITAGQEDLVKNIQQDGILDDDEIPEENYFEGIEVYQNFFNKNLVSILDYFEDYTIVFDETSEIYSKYEFLDENFDKQLEENLKLSVIKKIEGKNHFTYDEFLRKTTYFQKIGFNNFI
;
A
#
# COMPACT_ATOMS: atom_id res chain seq x y z
N LYS A 1 -6.18 -12.63 -2.10
CA LYS A 1 -6.36 -14.00 -1.57
C LYS A 1 -6.73 -14.95 -2.70
N LYS A 2 -6.10 -16.12 -2.77
CA LYS A 2 -6.48 -17.16 -3.76
C LYS A 2 -7.79 -17.84 -3.31
N SER A 3 -8.74 -17.94 -4.23
CA SER A 3 -10.05 -18.57 -4.00
C SER A 3 -10.37 -19.55 -5.14
N THR A 4 -11.29 -20.48 -4.90
CA THR A 4 -11.81 -21.37 -5.96
C THR A 4 -12.80 -20.66 -6.86
N MET A 5 -13.50 -19.67 -6.30
CA MET A 5 -14.47 -18.81 -6.99
C MET A 5 -14.37 -17.42 -6.38
N VAL A 6 -14.29 -16.42 -7.22
CA VAL A 6 -14.15 -15.02 -6.80
C VAL A 6 -15.53 -14.45 -6.46
N SER A 7 -15.71 -14.06 -5.19
CA SER A 7 -16.94 -13.46 -4.66
C SER A 7 -16.69 -12.10 -4.01
N ASP A 8 -15.51 -11.90 -3.42
CA ASP A 8 -15.17 -10.70 -2.67
C ASP A 8 -13.95 -9.98 -3.22
N MET A 9 -13.84 -8.68 -2.93
CA MET A 9 -12.63 -7.92 -3.24
C MET A 9 -11.41 -8.58 -2.61
N SER A 10 -10.26 -8.46 -3.25
CA SER A 10 -8.98 -9.10 -2.90
C SER A 10 -8.86 -10.56 -3.31
N GLU A 11 -9.89 -11.15 -3.85
CA GLU A 11 -9.83 -12.52 -4.31
C GLU A 11 -9.38 -12.63 -5.76
N PHE A 12 -8.69 -13.72 -6.05
CA PHE A 12 -8.41 -14.15 -7.40
C PHE A 12 -8.52 -15.68 -7.52
N SER A 13 -8.84 -16.15 -8.70
CA SER A 13 -8.94 -17.58 -9.01
C SER A 13 -8.28 -17.86 -10.36
N ILE A 14 -7.53 -18.94 -10.45
CA ILE A 14 -6.96 -19.41 -11.70
C ILE A 14 -7.48 -20.82 -11.96
N ARG A 15 -8.13 -21.03 -13.11
CA ARG A 15 -8.74 -22.30 -13.51
C ARG A 15 -8.41 -22.57 -14.97
N GLY A 16 -7.40 -23.41 -15.20
CA GLY A 16 -6.86 -23.60 -16.54
C GLY A 16 -6.38 -22.29 -17.14
N ASP A 17 -6.90 -21.92 -18.28
CA ASP A 17 -6.54 -20.72 -19.02
C ASP A 17 -7.39 -19.48 -18.64
N ILE A 18 -8.10 -19.54 -17.51
CA ILE A 18 -8.96 -18.45 -17.03
C ILE A 18 -8.43 -17.92 -15.70
N ALA A 19 -8.21 -16.62 -15.64
CA ALA A 19 -7.93 -15.88 -14.43
C ALA A 19 -9.10 -14.94 -14.09
N ASP A 20 -9.73 -15.15 -12.93
CA ASP A 20 -10.73 -14.27 -12.35
C ASP A 20 -10.08 -13.41 -11.26
N ILE A 21 -10.27 -12.11 -11.28
CA ILE A 21 -9.61 -11.17 -10.38
C ILE A 21 -10.62 -10.12 -9.91
N TYR A 22 -10.76 -9.95 -8.59
CA TYR A 22 -11.56 -8.88 -8.00
C TYR A 22 -10.66 -7.90 -7.24
N THR A 23 -10.33 -6.83 -7.91
CA THR A 23 -9.52 -5.73 -7.38
C THR A 23 -10.41 -4.55 -6.99
N LEU A 24 -9.87 -3.34 -6.95
CA LEU A 24 -10.64 -2.12 -6.74
C LEU A 24 -11.55 -1.85 -7.94
N GLY A 25 -12.83 -1.74 -7.70
CA GLY A 25 -13.85 -1.51 -8.73
C GLY A 25 -15.19 -2.15 -8.37
N GLU A 26 -16.21 -1.90 -9.19
CA GLU A 26 -17.56 -2.41 -8.93
C GLU A 26 -17.70 -3.90 -9.27
N ASN A 27 -16.98 -4.37 -10.29
CA ASN A 27 -17.11 -5.72 -10.80
C ASN A 27 -15.74 -6.41 -10.95
N PRO A 28 -15.66 -7.72 -10.68
CA PRO A 28 -14.49 -8.51 -10.97
C PRO A 28 -14.27 -8.68 -12.47
N VAL A 29 -13.05 -9.03 -12.83
CA VAL A 29 -12.59 -9.21 -14.20
C VAL A 29 -12.22 -10.65 -14.44
N ARG A 30 -12.64 -11.18 -15.58
CA ARG A 30 -12.23 -12.47 -16.11
C ARG A 30 -11.34 -12.27 -17.32
N VAL A 31 -10.15 -12.84 -17.26
CA VAL A 31 -9.16 -12.85 -18.33
C VAL A 31 -9.03 -14.26 -18.85
N GLU A 32 -9.21 -14.45 -20.15
CA GLU A 32 -8.98 -15.73 -20.83
C GLU A 32 -7.66 -15.66 -21.58
N LEU A 33 -6.87 -16.71 -21.44
CA LEU A 33 -5.59 -16.87 -22.07
C LEU A 33 -5.63 -18.03 -23.09
N TRP A 34 -4.79 -17.95 -24.09
CA TRP A 34 -4.44 -19.05 -24.98
C TRP A 34 -2.92 -19.15 -25.02
N GLY A 35 -2.38 -20.09 -24.25
CA GLY A 35 -0.95 -20.08 -23.96
C GLY A 35 -0.56 -18.79 -23.23
N ASP A 36 0.34 -18.01 -23.82
CA ASP A 36 0.83 -16.74 -23.25
C ASP A 36 0.07 -15.50 -23.76
N GLU A 37 -0.97 -15.69 -24.59
CA GLU A 37 -1.73 -14.58 -25.17
C GLU A 37 -3.06 -14.38 -24.44
N VAL A 38 -3.41 -13.12 -24.15
CA VAL A 38 -4.72 -12.72 -23.65
C VAL A 38 -5.68 -12.65 -24.84
N VAL A 39 -6.70 -13.52 -24.84
CA VAL A 39 -7.68 -13.60 -25.95
C VAL A 39 -9.02 -12.93 -25.65
N ASP A 40 -9.37 -12.81 -24.37
CA ASP A 40 -10.61 -12.12 -23.95
C ASP A 40 -10.45 -11.51 -22.56
N ILE A 41 -11.03 -10.33 -22.39
CA ILE A 41 -11.15 -9.66 -21.10
C ILE A 41 -12.60 -9.20 -20.95
N ARG A 42 -13.23 -9.56 -19.83
CA ARG A 42 -14.61 -9.16 -19.54
C ARG A 42 -14.87 -8.96 -18.06
N TYR A 43 -15.78 -8.05 -17.75
CA TYR A 43 -16.34 -7.93 -16.41
C TYR A 43 -17.39 -9.01 -16.20
N PHE A 44 -17.54 -9.47 -14.97
CA PHE A 44 -18.57 -10.42 -14.59
C PHE A 44 -19.17 -10.06 -13.23
N ASN A 45 -20.37 -10.53 -12.98
CA ASN A 45 -21.05 -10.33 -11.71
C ASN A 45 -20.56 -11.38 -10.70
N ASN A 46 -20.10 -10.93 -9.53
CA ASN A 46 -19.50 -11.80 -8.50
C ASN A 46 -20.49 -12.80 -7.88
N GLU A 47 -21.79 -12.46 -7.81
CA GLU A 47 -22.81 -13.35 -7.24
C GLU A 47 -23.28 -14.39 -8.25
N THR A 48 -23.60 -13.95 -9.46
CA THR A 48 -24.14 -14.84 -10.51
C THR A 48 -23.08 -15.49 -11.39
N GLN A 49 -21.83 -15.02 -11.32
CA GLN A 49 -20.69 -15.45 -12.16
C GLN A 49 -20.90 -15.24 -13.68
N LYS A 50 -21.94 -14.49 -14.06
CA LYS A 50 -22.27 -14.23 -15.47
C LYS A 50 -21.50 -13.03 -15.98
N SER A 51 -21.02 -13.12 -17.22
CA SER A 51 -20.38 -12.02 -17.93
C SER A 51 -21.33 -10.83 -18.07
N ILE A 52 -20.80 -9.62 -17.89
CA ILE A 52 -21.51 -8.36 -18.03
C ILE A 52 -21.16 -7.73 -19.38
N GLU A 53 -19.90 -7.35 -19.53
CA GLU A 53 -19.41 -6.69 -20.76
C GLU A 53 -17.94 -7.04 -21.03
N LYS A 54 -17.55 -6.92 -22.30
CA LYS A 54 -16.15 -7.09 -22.72
C LYS A 54 -15.41 -5.76 -22.71
N THR A 55 -14.13 -5.84 -22.40
CA THR A 55 -13.20 -4.70 -22.49
C THR A 55 -11.93 -5.10 -23.23
N LYS A 56 -11.20 -4.11 -23.74
CA LYS A 56 -9.89 -4.33 -24.39
C LYS A 56 -8.73 -4.28 -23.42
N GLU A 57 -8.95 -3.60 -22.30
CA GLU A 57 -7.93 -3.42 -21.26
C GLU A 57 -8.57 -3.31 -19.89
N VAL A 58 -7.81 -3.64 -18.88
CA VAL A 58 -8.18 -3.46 -17.48
C VAL A 58 -6.95 -3.07 -16.68
N LYS A 59 -7.14 -2.19 -15.69
CA LYS A 59 -6.11 -1.85 -14.72
C LYS A 59 -6.35 -2.65 -13.46
N ILE A 60 -5.38 -3.46 -13.10
CA ILE A 60 -5.40 -4.24 -11.85
C ILE A 60 -4.58 -3.49 -10.82
N TYR A 61 -5.25 -3.00 -9.78
CA TYR A 61 -4.61 -2.30 -8.69
C TYR A 61 -4.32 -3.24 -7.54
N PRO A 62 -3.18 -3.11 -6.86
CA PRO A 62 -2.94 -3.83 -5.62
C PRO A 62 -3.94 -3.35 -4.56
N ILE A 63 -4.48 -4.28 -3.79
CA ILE A 63 -5.41 -3.99 -2.71
C ILE A 63 -4.67 -3.63 -1.44
N TYR A 64 -3.51 -4.23 -1.25
CA TYR A 64 -2.64 -3.95 -0.13
C TYR A 64 -1.65 -2.84 -0.48
N LYS A 65 -1.37 -1.97 0.47
CA LYS A 65 -0.32 -0.94 0.37
C LYS A 65 1.07 -1.55 0.22
N PHE A 66 1.20 -2.81 0.63
CA PHE A 66 2.45 -3.53 0.70
C PHE A 66 2.40 -4.80 -0.14
N ILE A 67 3.39 -4.98 -1.01
CA ILE A 67 3.54 -6.20 -1.82
C ILE A 67 4.80 -6.91 -1.32
N THR A 68 4.62 -8.07 -0.72
CA THR A 68 5.72 -8.92 -0.23
C THR A 68 6.13 -9.99 -1.25
N ALA A 69 5.39 -10.14 -2.33
CA ALA A 69 5.73 -11.08 -3.39
C ALA A 69 7.11 -10.76 -3.99
N GLY A 70 7.99 -11.76 -4.05
CA GLY A 70 9.37 -11.60 -4.46
C GLY A 70 10.31 -11.07 -3.36
N GLN A 71 9.83 -10.96 -2.12
CA GLN A 71 10.62 -10.53 -0.96
C GLN A 71 10.65 -11.58 0.16
N GLU A 72 10.48 -12.86 -0.19
CA GLU A 72 10.39 -13.96 0.75
C GLU A 72 11.66 -14.10 1.62
N ASP A 73 12.83 -13.81 1.05
CA ASP A 73 14.08 -13.84 1.80
C ASP A 73 14.16 -12.71 2.83
N LEU A 74 13.60 -11.53 2.51
CA LEU A 74 13.54 -10.42 3.46
C LEU A 74 12.58 -10.71 4.60
N VAL A 75 11.43 -11.31 4.31
CA VAL A 75 10.46 -11.77 5.33
C VAL A 75 11.14 -12.77 6.27
N LYS A 76 11.87 -13.76 5.74
CA LYS A 76 12.63 -14.72 6.54
C LYS A 76 13.71 -14.06 7.39
N ASN A 77 14.40 -13.06 6.87
CA ASN A 77 15.41 -12.32 7.63
C ASN A 77 14.77 -11.57 8.80
N ILE A 78 13.63 -10.94 8.60
CA ILE A 78 12.87 -10.24 9.65
C ILE A 78 12.45 -11.24 10.74
N GLN A 79 12.04 -12.46 10.38
CA GLN A 79 11.76 -13.53 11.34
C GLN A 79 13.00 -13.98 12.09
N GLN A 80 14.11 -14.27 11.38
CA GLN A 80 15.37 -14.71 11.97
C GLN A 80 15.95 -13.66 12.93
N ASP A 81 15.77 -12.38 12.64
CA ASP A 81 16.16 -11.30 13.54
C ASP A 81 15.22 -11.16 14.75
N GLY A 82 14.21 -12.01 14.88
CA GLY A 82 13.24 -12.01 15.98
C GLY A 82 12.34 -10.77 15.98
N ILE A 83 12.15 -10.14 14.83
CA ILE A 83 11.28 -8.96 14.65
C ILE A 83 9.82 -9.40 14.53
N LEU A 84 9.58 -10.57 13.96
CA LEU A 84 8.29 -11.24 13.86
C LEU A 84 8.39 -12.67 14.40
N ASP A 85 7.32 -13.18 14.98
CA ASP A 85 7.24 -14.57 15.38
C ASP A 85 6.91 -15.47 14.18
N ASP A 86 7.39 -16.72 14.21
CA ASP A 86 7.21 -17.67 13.10
C ASP A 86 5.73 -17.95 12.78
N ASP A 87 4.86 -17.84 13.79
CA ASP A 87 3.41 -18.08 13.68
C ASP A 87 2.64 -16.86 13.13
N GLU A 88 3.28 -15.69 13.03
CA GLU A 88 2.63 -14.44 12.64
C GLU A 88 2.58 -14.21 11.13
N ILE A 89 3.35 -14.96 10.34
CA ILE A 89 3.37 -14.77 8.88
C ILE A 89 2.55 -15.86 8.20
N PRO A 90 1.40 -15.51 7.62
CA PRO A 90 0.63 -16.43 6.79
C PRO A 90 1.44 -16.93 5.58
N GLU A 91 1.06 -18.07 5.01
CA GLU A 91 1.64 -18.58 3.75
C GLU A 91 1.65 -17.55 2.61
N GLU A 92 0.75 -16.57 2.66
CA GLU A 92 0.64 -15.48 1.67
C GLU A 92 1.63 -14.32 1.93
N ASN A 93 2.51 -14.42 2.93
CA ASN A 93 3.47 -13.38 3.32
C ASN A 93 2.83 -12.00 3.60
N TYR A 94 1.54 -11.96 3.94
CA TYR A 94 0.84 -10.75 4.34
C TYR A 94 0.15 -10.97 5.69
N PHE A 95 0.27 -10.01 6.58
CA PHE A 95 -0.39 -9.99 7.89
C PHE A 95 -0.84 -8.57 8.22
N GLU A 96 -1.83 -8.45 9.10
CA GLU A 96 -2.32 -7.15 9.56
C GLU A 96 -1.23 -6.41 10.32
N GLY A 97 -1.01 -5.13 9.97
CA GLY A 97 0.04 -4.31 10.58
C GLY A 97 1.41 -4.39 9.90
N ILE A 98 1.55 -5.12 8.79
CA ILE A 98 2.81 -5.21 8.03
C ILE A 98 3.36 -3.82 7.66
N GLU A 99 2.51 -2.81 7.54
CA GLU A 99 2.88 -1.44 7.21
C GLU A 99 3.85 -0.80 8.24
N VAL A 100 3.82 -1.28 9.48
CA VAL A 100 4.76 -0.83 10.52
C VAL A 100 6.20 -1.17 10.14
N TYR A 101 6.38 -2.24 9.39
CA TYR A 101 7.68 -2.75 8.97
C TYR A 101 8.09 -2.28 7.57
N GLN A 102 7.39 -1.31 6.98
CA GLN A 102 7.64 -0.87 5.59
C GLN A 102 9.09 -0.48 5.32
N ASN A 103 9.80 0.09 6.30
CA ASN A 103 11.18 0.51 6.14
C ASN A 103 12.16 -0.68 6.02
N PHE A 104 11.77 -1.87 6.48
CA PHE A 104 12.53 -3.09 6.25
C PHE A 104 12.34 -3.61 4.82
N PHE A 105 11.14 -3.48 4.26
CA PHE A 105 10.80 -3.99 2.94
C PHE A 105 11.21 -3.05 1.81
N ASN A 106 11.17 -1.75 2.04
CA ASN A 106 11.42 -0.77 0.99
C ASN A 106 12.24 0.42 1.52
N LYS A 107 13.53 0.43 1.17
CA LYS A 107 14.45 1.52 1.53
C LYS A 107 14.33 2.75 0.62
N ASN A 108 13.62 2.62 -0.50
CA ASN A 108 13.45 3.68 -1.50
C ASN A 108 12.02 4.24 -1.47
N LEU A 109 11.50 4.50 -0.28
CA LEU A 109 10.20 5.16 -0.16
C LEU A 109 10.25 6.57 -0.74
N VAL A 110 9.23 6.90 -1.51
CA VAL A 110 9.06 8.20 -2.15
C VAL A 110 7.80 8.88 -1.65
N SER A 111 7.76 10.19 -1.74
CA SER A 111 6.58 11.00 -1.43
C SER A 111 5.78 11.29 -2.70
N ILE A 112 4.56 11.78 -2.53
CA ILE A 112 3.76 12.29 -3.65
C ILE A 112 4.50 13.40 -4.42
N LEU A 113 5.36 14.17 -3.73
CA LEU A 113 6.13 15.26 -4.34
C LEU A 113 7.16 14.77 -5.36
N ASP A 114 7.63 13.54 -5.22
CA ASP A 114 8.63 12.95 -6.13
C ASP A 114 8.03 12.60 -7.52
N TYR A 115 6.71 12.71 -7.67
CA TYR A 115 6.00 12.51 -8.95
C TYR A 115 5.71 13.81 -9.69
N PHE A 116 6.04 14.96 -9.10
CA PHE A 116 5.76 16.27 -9.69
C PHE A 116 7.05 17.00 -10.02
N GLU A 117 7.10 17.53 -11.26
CA GLU A 117 8.15 18.41 -11.73
C GLU A 117 7.51 19.74 -12.16
N ASP A 118 8.17 20.87 -11.95
CA ASP A 118 7.73 22.22 -12.38
C ASP A 118 6.35 22.67 -11.87
N TYR A 119 5.97 22.23 -10.67
CA TYR A 119 4.72 22.66 -10.04
C TYR A 119 4.96 23.72 -8.96
N THR A 120 3.92 24.52 -8.71
CA THR A 120 3.87 25.44 -7.58
C THR A 120 3.12 24.77 -6.43
N ILE A 121 3.72 24.74 -5.25
CA ILE A 121 3.07 24.24 -4.04
C ILE A 121 2.37 25.41 -3.37
N VAL A 122 1.09 25.23 -3.10
CA VAL A 122 0.28 26.16 -2.33
C VAL A 122 0.12 25.63 -0.92
N PHE A 123 0.56 26.40 0.05
CA PHE A 123 0.40 26.11 1.46
C PHE A 123 -0.75 26.95 2.00
N ASP A 124 -1.75 26.29 2.54
CA ASP A 124 -2.85 26.91 3.25
C ASP A 124 -2.62 26.73 4.75
N GLU A 125 -2.67 27.81 5.52
CA GLU A 125 -2.43 27.82 6.97
C GLU A 125 -1.10 27.16 7.38
N THR A 126 0.01 27.77 7.02
CA THR A 126 1.37 27.21 7.20
C THR A 126 1.66 26.80 8.65
N SER A 127 1.14 27.56 9.65
CA SER A 127 1.29 27.24 11.07
C SER A 127 0.56 25.96 11.46
N GLU A 128 -0.61 25.69 10.86
CA GLU A 128 -1.37 24.47 11.11
C GLU A 128 -0.68 23.23 10.51
N ILE A 129 0.00 23.38 9.39
CA ILE A 129 0.80 22.31 8.78
C ILE A 129 1.90 21.87 9.76
N TYR A 130 2.62 22.82 10.34
CA TYR A 130 3.66 22.50 11.33
C TYR A 130 3.06 21.78 12.55
N SER A 131 2.01 22.32 13.14
CA SER A 131 1.35 21.73 14.30
C SER A 131 0.82 20.32 14.01
N LYS A 132 0.37 20.08 12.76
CA LYS A 132 -0.08 18.75 12.33
C LYS A 132 1.06 17.76 12.26
N TYR A 133 2.23 18.16 11.78
CA TYR A 133 3.42 17.31 11.77
C TYR A 133 3.89 16.98 13.21
N GLU A 134 3.95 17.96 14.11
CA GLU A 134 4.29 17.70 15.52
C GLU A 134 3.32 16.70 16.14
N PHE A 135 2.02 16.90 15.94
CA PHE A 135 0.99 15.98 16.44
C PHE A 135 1.16 14.55 15.88
N LEU A 136 1.48 14.40 14.59
CA LEU A 136 1.73 13.10 13.98
C LEU A 136 2.97 12.41 14.55
N ASP A 137 4.05 13.16 14.73
CA ASP A 137 5.29 12.67 15.33
C ASP A 137 5.08 12.19 16.77
N GLU A 138 4.44 13.01 17.60
CA GLU A 138 4.14 12.65 19.00
C GLU A 138 3.23 11.41 19.11
N ASN A 139 2.20 11.33 18.27
CA ASN A 139 1.30 10.18 18.28
C ASN A 139 2.01 8.91 17.79
N PHE A 140 2.83 9.01 16.77
CA PHE A 140 3.63 7.88 16.29
C PHE A 140 4.54 7.35 17.40
N ASP A 141 5.28 8.23 18.06
CA ASP A 141 6.21 7.84 19.13
C ASP A 141 5.47 7.21 20.31
N LYS A 142 4.31 7.75 20.71
CA LYS A 142 3.46 7.16 21.77
C LYS A 142 2.95 5.76 21.39
N GLN A 143 2.39 5.62 20.19
CA GLN A 143 1.89 4.32 19.71
C GLN A 143 3.01 3.30 19.58
N LEU A 144 4.18 3.72 19.13
CA LEU A 144 5.35 2.87 19.05
C LEU A 144 5.78 2.36 20.43
N GLU A 145 5.87 3.25 21.42
CA GLU A 145 6.19 2.87 22.80
C GLU A 145 5.16 1.88 23.37
N GLU A 146 3.88 2.13 23.16
CA GLU A 146 2.81 1.23 23.63
C GLU A 146 2.91 -0.15 22.98
N ASN A 147 3.09 -0.21 21.67
CA ASN A 147 3.19 -1.47 20.93
C ASN A 147 4.44 -2.25 21.32
N LEU A 148 5.58 -1.58 21.57
CA LEU A 148 6.78 -2.22 22.08
C LEU A 148 6.58 -2.75 23.50
N LYS A 149 5.91 -1.99 24.40
CA LYS A 149 5.60 -2.44 25.78
C LYS A 149 4.66 -3.65 25.81
N LEU A 150 3.71 -3.68 24.87
CA LEU A 150 2.75 -4.78 24.75
C LEU A 150 3.29 -5.98 23.94
N SER A 151 4.53 -5.87 23.44
CA SER A 151 5.14 -6.87 22.56
C SER A 151 4.35 -7.15 21.27
N VAL A 152 3.52 -6.19 20.85
CA VAL A 152 2.81 -6.25 19.55
C VAL A 152 3.81 -6.11 18.40
N ILE A 153 4.86 -5.30 18.60
CA ILE A 153 6.02 -5.19 17.72
C ILE A 153 7.29 -5.35 18.56
N LYS A 154 8.33 -5.93 17.99
CA LYS A 154 9.61 -6.14 18.69
C LYS A 154 10.64 -5.08 18.34
N LYS A 155 10.63 -4.62 17.11
CA LYS A 155 11.57 -3.61 16.60
C LYS A 155 10.95 -2.86 15.44
N ILE A 156 11.33 -1.61 15.27
CA ILE A 156 11.01 -0.79 14.11
C ILE A 156 12.26 -0.07 13.62
N GLU A 157 12.37 0.17 12.33
CA GLU A 157 13.46 0.92 11.72
C GLU A 157 12.91 2.24 11.15
N GLY A 158 13.21 3.35 11.82
CA GLY A 158 12.80 4.69 11.40
C GLY A 158 11.31 4.97 11.57
N LYS A 159 10.89 6.12 11.05
CA LYS A 159 9.48 6.55 11.02
C LYS A 159 8.83 6.18 9.70
N ASN A 160 7.53 5.91 9.73
CA ASN A 160 6.73 5.57 8.55
C ASN A 160 6.20 6.81 7.80
N HIS A 161 6.69 7.98 8.15
CA HIS A 161 6.35 9.26 7.53
C HIS A 161 7.56 10.19 7.53
N PHE A 162 7.53 11.20 6.67
CA PHE A 162 8.55 12.25 6.69
C PHE A 162 8.36 13.17 7.89
N THR A 163 9.46 13.54 8.52
CA THR A 163 9.47 14.63 9.49
C THR A 163 9.20 15.96 8.79
N TYR A 164 8.84 16.98 9.56
CA TYR A 164 8.62 18.32 9.00
C TYR A 164 9.84 18.86 8.26
N ASP A 165 11.04 18.64 8.80
CA ASP A 165 12.28 19.07 8.17
C ASP A 165 12.57 18.34 6.85
N GLU A 166 12.25 17.05 6.77
CA GLU A 166 12.37 16.28 5.52
C GLU A 166 11.36 16.75 4.48
N PHE A 167 10.13 17.03 4.89
CA PHE A 167 9.11 17.64 4.05
C PHE A 167 9.58 19.00 3.51
N LEU A 168 10.09 19.88 4.35
CA LEU A 168 10.61 21.18 3.92
C LEU A 168 11.75 21.03 2.92
N ARG A 169 12.68 20.11 3.16
CA ARG A 169 13.77 19.81 2.21
C ARG A 169 13.26 19.35 0.85
N LYS A 170 12.28 18.44 0.84
CA LYS A 170 11.65 17.98 -0.41
C LYS A 170 10.95 19.11 -1.18
N THR A 171 10.39 20.06 -0.49
CA THR A 171 9.73 21.22 -1.13
C THR A 171 10.70 22.33 -1.58
N THR A 172 12.00 22.21 -1.33
CA THR A 172 12.97 23.28 -1.60
C THR A 172 13.05 23.66 -3.08
N TYR A 173 12.86 22.70 -3.96
CA TYR A 173 12.98 22.88 -5.42
C TYR A 173 11.70 23.39 -6.07
N PHE A 174 10.60 23.50 -5.34
CA PHE A 174 9.33 23.98 -5.86
C PHE A 174 9.14 25.47 -5.64
N GLN A 175 8.40 26.12 -6.53
CA GLN A 175 7.83 27.44 -6.23
C GLN A 175 6.78 27.29 -5.12
N LYS A 176 6.70 28.28 -4.23
CA LYS A 176 5.85 28.17 -3.03
C LYS A 176 4.99 29.45 -2.89
N ILE A 177 3.72 29.23 -2.60
CA ILE A 177 2.78 30.31 -2.22
C ILE A 177 2.16 29.88 -0.89
N GLY A 178 2.24 30.75 0.11
CA GLY A 178 1.61 30.53 1.42
C GLY A 178 0.45 31.47 1.64
N PHE A 179 -0.66 30.97 2.13
CA PHE A 179 -1.79 31.72 2.64
C PHE A 179 -1.92 31.47 4.14
N ASN A 180 -2.12 32.56 4.88
CA ASN A 180 -2.42 32.48 6.32
C ASN A 180 -3.59 33.40 6.59
N ASN A 181 -4.58 32.93 7.33
CA ASN A 181 -5.64 33.78 7.85
C ASN A 181 -5.08 34.56 9.06
N PHE A 182 -5.05 35.87 8.97
CA PHE A 182 -4.80 36.73 10.11
C PHE A 182 -6.16 36.93 10.78
N ILE A 183 -6.37 36.29 11.92
CA ILE A 183 -7.49 36.59 12.83
C ILE A 183 -6.99 37.58 13.89
#